data_a4f5973b883aef360ed0b9b0fcc80e40
#
_entry.id   a4f5973b883aef360ed0b9b0fcc80e40
#
_cell.length_a   1.000
_cell.length_b   1.000
_cell.length_c   1.000
_cell.angle_alpha   90.00
_cell.angle_beta   90.00
_cell.angle_gamma   90.00
#
_symmetry.space_group_name_H-M   'P 1'
#
loop_
_entity.id
_entity.type
_entity.pdbx_description
1 polymer ?
#
loop_
_entity_poly.entity_id
_entity_poly.type
_entity_poly.pdbx_seq_one_letter_code
_entity_poly.pdbx_strand_id
1 'polypeptide(L)'
;VISKKYAELMAQELKRYRGMQHSDPSFYKQLDKLETLLDNIHCTLMPIRDLYYDDTLEWSVGQETGNKTSTITLMIVAALIVIITLINYVNFFFAQVPMRIRSVNTRKILGSSRAALVGRFLAESAVLVVIALVLAVVVVLLFRSSEWAHFISCDLALSKNMVVAVLTVGIALVMTLMAGLYPAMYATSFPPALAIKGSFGMSQKGKSLRYALIGLQFVISIAFIICAIFLKKQHSYMMNYDMGFDKEC
;
A
#
# COMPACT_ATOMS: atom_id res chain seq x y z
N VAL A 1 10.71 35.33 -0.44
CA VAL A 1 11.74 36.33 -0.80
C VAL A 1 11.93 36.41 -2.31
N ILE A 2 12.05 35.30 -3.03
CA ILE A 2 12.24 35.28 -4.51
C ILE A 2 11.01 35.80 -5.24
N SER A 3 9.81 35.46 -4.79
CA SER A 3 8.54 35.89 -5.40
C SER A 3 8.32 37.41 -5.32
N LYS A 4 8.60 38.04 -4.19
CA LYS A 4 8.54 39.51 -4.06
C LYS A 4 9.52 40.20 -5.02
N LYS A 5 10.73 39.71 -5.13
CA LYS A 5 11.76 40.26 -6.01
C LYS A 5 11.39 40.14 -7.49
N TYR A 6 10.75 39.03 -7.89
CA TYR A 6 10.22 38.87 -9.27
C TYR A 6 9.03 39.80 -9.54
N ALA A 7 8.10 39.94 -8.62
CA ALA A 7 6.97 40.86 -8.75
C ALA A 7 7.46 42.32 -8.84
N GLU A 8 8.45 42.72 -8.01
CA GLU A 8 9.07 44.02 -8.05
C GLU A 8 9.80 44.30 -9.36
N LEU A 9 10.55 43.32 -9.92
CA LEU A 9 11.20 43.41 -11.18
C LEU A 9 10.21 43.56 -12.34
N MET A 10 9.14 42.76 -12.34
CA MET A 10 8.09 42.90 -13.38
C MET A 10 7.34 44.22 -13.28
N ALA A 11 7.08 44.70 -12.07
CA ALA A 11 6.47 46.03 -11.89
C ALA A 11 7.40 47.17 -12.34
N GLN A 12 8.72 47.03 -12.13
CA GLN A 12 9.70 48.01 -12.67
C GLN A 12 9.75 48.01 -14.19
N GLU A 13 9.77 46.85 -14.85
CA GLU A 13 9.73 46.75 -16.32
C GLU A 13 8.43 47.32 -16.86
N LEU A 14 7.27 47.04 -16.23
CA LEU A 14 5.99 47.64 -16.66
C LEU A 14 5.98 49.17 -16.57
N LYS A 15 6.54 49.74 -15.51
CA LYS A 15 6.71 51.19 -15.35
C LYS A 15 7.61 51.78 -16.47
N ARG A 16 8.66 51.04 -16.82
CA ARG A 16 9.57 51.42 -17.94
C ARG A 16 8.85 51.41 -19.27
N TYR A 17 8.03 50.37 -19.57
CA TYR A 17 7.22 50.30 -20.77
C TYR A 17 6.14 51.42 -20.83
N ARG A 18 5.56 51.77 -19.68
CA ARG A 18 4.60 52.88 -19.56
C ARG A 18 5.22 54.24 -19.80
N GLY A 19 6.52 54.41 -19.53
CA GLY A 19 7.28 55.64 -19.83
C GLY A 19 7.69 55.76 -21.32
N MET A 20 7.55 54.70 -22.11
CA MET A 20 7.81 54.76 -23.55
C MET A 20 6.59 55.29 -24.27
N GLN A 21 6.77 56.39 -25.05
CA GLN A 21 5.70 57.00 -25.83
C GLN A 21 5.30 56.05 -26.96
N HIS A 22 4.12 55.48 -26.89
CA HIS A 22 3.57 54.58 -27.91
C HIS A 22 2.36 55.24 -28.58
N SER A 23 2.26 55.15 -29.92
CA SER A 23 1.22 55.81 -30.70
C SER A 23 -0.14 55.10 -30.66
N ASP A 24 -0.20 53.88 -30.14
CA ASP A 24 -1.41 53.05 -30.14
C ASP A 24 -2.10 53.05 -28.77
N PRO A 25 -3.35 53.53 -28.67
CA PRO A 25 -4.12 53.53 -27.43
C PRO A 25 -4.41 52.11 -26.89
N SER A 26 -4.42 51.09 -27.75
CA SER A 26 -4.65 49.71 -27.37
C SER A 26 -3.51 49.15 -26.52
N PHE A 27 -2.29 49.65 -26.71
CA PHE A 27 -1.11 49.31 -25.93
C PHE A 27 -1.26 49.64 -24.45
N TYR A 28 -1.75 50.80 -24.12
CA TYR A 28 -1.95 51.23 -22.74
C TYR A 28 -3.05 50.39 -22.03
N LYS A 29 -4.10 50.02 -22.77
CA LYS A 29 -5.16 49.13 -22.26
C LYS A 29 -4.66 47.70 -21.96
N GLN A 30 -3.71 47.22 -22.76
CA GLN A 30 -3.04 45.94 -22.49
C GLN A 30 -2.10 46.01 -21.29
N LEU A 31 -1.38 47.14 -21.12
CA LEU A 31 -0.54 47.39 -19.95
C LEU A 31 -1.37 47.42 -18.63
N ASP A 32 -2.51 48.10 -18.62
CA ASP A 32 -3.40 48.16 -17.47
C ASP A 32 -3.97 46.78 -17.12
N LYS A 33 -4.27 45.97 -18.13
CA LYS A 33 -4.70 44.58 -17.92
C LYS A 33 -3.57 43.71 -17.36
N LEU A 34 -2.32 43.90 -17.81
CA LEU A 34 -1.15 43.24 -17.30
C LEU A 34 -0.83 43.64 -15.84
N GLU A 35 -0.99 44.90 -15.50
CA GLU A 35 -0.78 45.41 -14.13
C GLU A 35 -1.81 44.83 -13.17
N THR A 36 -3.09 44.77 -13.55
CA THR A 36 -4.15 44.09 -12.77
C THR A 36 -3.94 42.59 -12.62
N LEU A 37 -3.37 41.92 -13.63
CA LEU A 37 -3.01 40.53 -13.55
C LEU A 37 -1.84 40.28 -12.58
N LEU A 38 -0.83 41.18 -12.59
CA LEU A 38 0.33 41.10 -11.71
C LEU A 38 -0.02 41.31 -10.22
N ASP A 39 -0.95 42.22 -9.94
CA ASP A 39 -1.45 42.45 -8.58
C ASP A 39 -2.21 41.24 -8.01
N ASN A 40 -2.77 40.39 -8.88
CA ASN A 40 -3.48 39.18 -8.52
C ASN A 40 -2.59 37.91 -8.53
N ILE A 41 -1.32 38.01 -8.98
CA ILE A 41 -0.39 36.88 -8.97
C ILE A 41 0.24 36.73 -7.58
N HIS A 42 -0.25 35.77 -6.83
CA HIS A 42 0.37 35.34 -5.58
C HIS A 42 1.32 34.18 -5.84
N CYS A 43 2.63 34.45 -5.87
CA CYS A 43 3.62 33.37 -5.95
C CYS A 43 3.88 32.81 -4.54
N THR A 44 3.50 31.60 -4.30
CA THR A 44 3.83 30.85 -3.09
C THR A 44 4.96 29.85 -3.41
N LEU A 45 6.00 29.82 -2.56
CA LEU A 45 7.04 28.82 -2.64
C LEU A 45 6.58 27.59 -1.88
N MET A 46 6.44 26.48 -2.59
CA MET A 46 6.09 25.19 -2.02
C MET A 46 7.32 24.28 -2.01
N PRO A 47 7.56 23.52 -0.93
CA PRO A 47 8.60 22.49 -0.93
C PRO A 47 8.31 21.47 -2.05
N ILE A 48 9.35 21.10 -2.82
CA ILE A 48 9.23 20.08 -3.89
C ILE A 48 8.58 18.79 -3.41
N ARG A 49 8.76 18.45 -2.15
CA ARG A 49 8.19 17.26 -1.53
C ARG A 49 6.67 17.31 -1.47
N ASP A 50 6.08 18.49 -1.30
CA ASP A 50 4.62 18.66 -1.16
C ASP A 50 3.97 18.85 -2.53
N LEU A 51 4.76 19.21 -3.56
CA LEU A 51 4.33 19.43 -4.94
C LEU A 51 3.71 18.19 -5.57
N TYR A 52 4.22 16.99 -5.22
CA TYR A 52 3.75 15.73 -5.81
C TYR A 52 2.27 15.42 -5.53
N TYR A 53 1.75 15.87 -4.38
CA TYR A 53 0.37 15.65 -3.94
C TYR A 53 -0.49 16.91 -3.95
N ASP A 54 -0.05 17.98 -4.62
CA ASP A 54 -0.80 19.23 -4.66
C ASP A 54 -1.85 19.22 -5.77
N ASP A 55 -3.11 19.18 -5.37
CA ASP A 55 -4.27 19.20 -6.27
C ASP A 55 -4.58 20.62 -6.83
N THR A 56 -3.90 21.68 -6.34
CA THR A 56 -4.16 23.06 -6.74
C THR A 56 -3.44 23.45 -8.03
N LEU A 57 -2.48 22.64 -8.47
CA LEU A 57 -1.70 22.87 -9.68
C LEU A 57 -2.31 22.10 -10.86
N GLU A 58 -3.40 22.63 -11.41
CA GLU A 58 -4.05 22.04 -12.60
C GLU A 58 -3.15 22.02 -13.87
N TRP A 59 -2.02 22.71 -13.87
CA TRP A 59 -1.12 22.85 -15.02
C TRP A 59 0.36 22.71 -14.65
N SER A 60 0.77 21.58 -14.13
CA SER A 60 2.21 21.26 -14.08
C SER A 60 2.64 20.64 -15.40
N VAL A 61 3.08 21.47 -16.35
CA VAL A 61 3.63 21.01 -17.62
C VAL A 61 4.81 20.07 -17.36
N GLY A 62 4.61 18.77 -17.59
CA GLY A 62 5.67 17.77 -17.57
C GLY A 62 5.97 17.10 -16.23
N GLN A 63 5.17 17.30 -15.18
CA GLN A 63 5.36 16.63 -13.89
C GLN A 63 4.18 15.68 -13.61
N GLU A 64 4.49 14.41 -13.37
CA GLU A 64 3.48 13.43 -12.93
C GLU A 64 3.09 13.74 -11.49
N THR A 65 1.84 14.17 -11.29
CA THR A 65 1.27 14.41 -9.95
C THR A 65 0.60 13.15 -9.42
N GLY A 66 0.85 12.82 -8.15
CA GLY A 66 0.23 11.69 -7.48
C GLY A 66 -1.05 12.10 -6.77
N ASN A 67 -2.09 11.27 -6.84
CA ASN A 67 -3.30 11.47 -6.04
C ASN A 67 -3.12 10.88 -4.64
N LYS A 68 -3.14 11.74 -3.61
CA LYS A 68 -2.98 11.37 -2.21
C LYS A 68 -4.06 10.38 -1.74
N THR A 69 -5.30 10.59 -2.17
CA THR A 69 -6.43 9.72 -1.82
C THR A 69 -6.24 8.32 -2.40
N SER A 70 -5.81 8.23 -3.67
CA SER A 70 -5.51 6.95 -4.32
C SER A 70 -4.37 6.21 -3.62
N THR A 71 -3.30 6.92 -3.25
CA THR A 71 -2.17 6.33 -2.53
C THR A 71 -2.59 5.78 -1.16
N ILE A 72 -3.36 6.54 -0.37
CA ILE A 72 -3.87 6.09 0.93
C ILE A 72 -4.80 4.88 0.75
N THR A 73 -5.67 4.91 -0.25
CA THR A 73 -6.59 3.79 -0.54
C THR A 73 -5.81 2.52 -0.86
N LEU A 74 -4.77 2.60 -1.70
CA LEU A 74 -3.91 1.45 -2.02
C LEU A 74 -3.17 0.93 -0.78
N MET A 75 -2.69 1.81 0.09
CA MET A 75 -2.06 1.41 1.36
C MET A 75 -3.04 0.67 2.28
N ILE A 76 -4.29 1.15 2.38
CA ILE A 76 -5.34 0.48 3.17
C ILE A 76 -5.63 -0.91 2.59
N VAL A 77 -5.78 -1.02 1.28
CA VAL A 77 -6.00 -2.31 0.59
C VAL A 77 -4.84 -3.28 0.86
N ALA A 78 -3.59 -2.81 0.73
CA ALA A 78 -2.42 -3.61 1.02
C ALA A 78 -2.39 -4.10 2.48
N ALA A 79 -2.70 -3.23 3.44
CA ALA A 79 -2.78 -3.58 4.85
C ALA A 79 -3.88 -4.63 5.11
N LEU A 80 -5.05 -4.50 4.49
CA LEU A 80 -6.13 -5.49 4.60
C LEU A 80 -5.73 -6.85 4.02
N ILE A 81 -5.01 -6.89 2.90
CA ILE A 81 -4.48 -8.14 2.32
C ILE A 81 -3.52 -8.83 3.30
N VAL A 82 -2.62 -8.06 3.94
CA VAL A 82 -1.70 -8.60 4.95
C VAL A 82 -2.46 -9.18 6.15
N ILE A 83 -3.50 -8.49 6.63
CA ILE A 83 -4.35 -8.95 7.73
C ILE A 83 -5.07 -10.25 7.36
N ILE A 84 -5.69 -10.32 6.16
CA ILE A 84 -6.36 -11.52 5.67
C ILE A 84 -5.38 -12.69 5.60
N THR A 85 -4.18 -12.45 5.09
CA THR A 85 -3.13 -13.48 4.98
C THR A 85 -2.73 -14.00 6.35
N LEU A 86 -2.57 -13.12 7.34
CA LEU A 86 -2.28 -13.50 8.72
C LEU A 86 -3.41 -14.33 9.35
N ILE A 87 -4.66 -13.90 9.17
CA ILE A 87 -5.85 -14.64 9.63
C ILE A 87 -5.88 -16.03 9.00
N ASN A 88 -5.64 -16.13 7.69
CA ASN A 88 -5.65 -17.40 6.97
C ASN A 88 -4.55 -18.35 7.48
N TYR A 89 -3.35 -17.82 7.73
CA TYR A 89 -2.25 -18.61 8.32
C TYR A 89 -2.61 -19.13 9.71
N VAL A 90 -3.16 -18.27 10.58
CA VAL A 90 -3.60 -18.65 11.94
C VAL A 90 -4.68 -19.72 11.88
N ASN A 91 -5.65 -19.60 10.97
CA ASN A 91 -6.71 -20.60 10.79
C ASN A 91 -6.14 -21.97 10.34
N PHE A 92 -5.21 -21.94 9.38
CA PHE A 92 -4.51 -23.14 8.92
C PHE A 92 -3.72 -23.82 10.04
N PHE A 93 -3.03 -22.99 10.85
CA PHE A 93 -2.32 -23.50 12.01
C PHE A 93 -3.25 -24.19 13.01
N PHE A 94 -4.37 -23.56 13.39
CA PHE A 94 -5.34 -24.15 14.30
C PHE A 94 -5.95 -25.46 13.77
N ALA A 95 -6.05 -25.63 12.46
CA ALA A 95 -6.47 -26.90 11.87
C ALA A 95 -5.46 -28.04 12.13
N GLN A 96 -4.17 -27.72 12.24
CA GLN A 96 -3.08 -28.68 12.47
C GLN A 96 -2.79 -28.93 13.96
N VAL A 97 -3.34 -28.09 14.86
CA VAL A 97 -3.06 -28.15 16.30
C VAL A 97 -3.14 -29.56 16.89
N PRO A 98 -4.18 -30.40 16.65
CA PRO A 98 -4.26 -31.72 17.22
C PRO A 98 -3.07 -32.62 16.92
N MET A 99 -2.62 -32.59 15.66
CA MET A 99 -1.45 -33.37 15.20
C MET A 99 -0.14 -32.83 15.80
N ARG A 100 -0.01 -31.51 15.86
CA ARG A 100 1.18 -30.82 16.37
C ARG A 100 1.33 -30.98 17.88
N ILE A 101 0.25 -30.93 18.67
CA ILE A 101 0.29 -31.16 20.12
C ILE A 101 0.82 -32.55 20.45
N ARG A 102 0.42 -33.57 19.69
CA ARG A 102 0.94 -34.95 19.92
C ARG A 102 2.46 -34.99 19.71
N SER A 103 2.95 -34.45 18.60
CA SER A 103 4.40 -34.39 18.30
C SER A 103 5.18 -33.59 19.36
N VAL A 104 4.64 -32.42 19.80
CA VAL A 104 5.25 -31.57 20.82
C VAL A 104 5.35 -32.31 22.16
N ASN A 105 4.28 -32.97 22.59
CA ASN A 105 4.26 -33.69 23.88
C ASN A 105 5.19 -34.91 23.87
N THR A 106 5.29 -35.66 22.78
CA THR A 106 6.27 -36.73 22.63
C THR A 106 7.70 -36.19 22.83
N ARG A 107 8.03 -35.06 22.25
CA ARG A 107 9.35 -34.42 22.38
C ARG A 107 9.59 -33.87 23.80
N LYS A 108 8.55 -33.36 24.48
CA LYS A 108 8.66 -32.95 25.90
C LYS A 108 8.98 -34.12 26.81
N ILE A 109 8.33 -35.28 26.60
CA ILE A 109 8.61 -36.49 27.34
C ILE A 109 10.05 -36.97 27.13
N LEU A 110 10.58 -36.78 25.93
CA LEU A 110 11.98 -37.05 25.54
C LEU A 110 12.97 -35.99 26.04
N GLY A 111 12.53 -35.03 26.87
CA GLY A 111 13.40 -34.01 27.47
C GLY A 111 13.60 -32.71 26.67
N SER A 112 12.85 -32.47 25.58
CA SER A 112 12.99 -31.23 24.87
C SER A 112 12.48 -30.04 25.66
N SER A 113 13.28 -28.97 25.77
CA SER A 113 12.88 -27.74 26.44
C SER A 113 11.78 -26.99 25.65
N ARG A 114 10.96 -26.21 26.36
CA ARG A 114 9.91 -25.38 25.74
C ARG A 114 10.48 -24.39 24.73
N ALA A 115 11.63 -23.78 25.06
CA ALA A 115 12.30 -22.84 24.18
C ALA A 115 12.75 -23.48 22.84
N ALA A 116 13.31 -24.70 22.91
CA ALA A 116 13.72 -25.45 21.71
C ALA A 116 12.52 -25.77 20.81
N LEU A 117 11.36 -26.12 21.40
CA LEU A 117 10.14 -26.38 20.65
C LEU A 117 9.58 -25.11 19.99
N VAL A 118 9.55 -23.97 20.69
CA VAL A 118 9.14 -22.68 20.14
C VAL A 118 10.09 -22.25 19.02
N GLY A 119 11.41 -22.35 19.23
CA GLY A 119 12.42 -22.05 18.21
C GLY A 119 12.23 -22.85 16.91
N ARG A 120 11.86 -24.14 17.03
CA ARG A 120 11.56 -24.97 15.87
C ARG A 120 10.33 -24.48 15.09
N PHE A 121 9.24 -24.09 15.78
CA PHE A 121 8.07 -23.51 15.11
C PHE A 121 8.39 -22.19 14.40
N LEU A 122 9.19 -21.33 15.04
CA LEU A 122 9.65 -20.09 14.42
C LEU A 122 10.50 -20.37 13.19
N ALA A 123 11.42 -21.33 13.25
CA ALA A 123 12.23 -21.72 12.12
C ALA A 123 11.37 -22.28 10.96
N GLU A 124 10.36 -23.12 11.25
CA GLU A 124 9.43 -23.62 10.24
C GLU A 124 8.65 -22.46 9.58
N SER A 125 8.16 -21.52 10.37
CA SER A 125 7.47 -20.32 9.86
C SER A 125 8.41 -19.43 9.05
N ALA A 126 9.65 -19.24 9.50
CA ALA A 126 10.66 -18.45 8.78
C ALA A 126 10.97 -19.04 7.42
N VAL A 127 11.15 -20.35 7.31
CA VAL A 127 11.38 -21.03 6.03
C VAL A 127 10.22 -20.78 5.06
N LEU A 128 8.97 -20.92 5.52
CA LEU A 128 7.80 -20.66 4.69
C LEU A 128 7.73 -19.20 4.20
N VAL A 129 8.03 -18.23 5.08
CA VAL A 129 8.05 -16.82 4.72
C VAL A 129 9.18 -16.51 3.74
N VAL A 130 10.36 -17.11 3.91
CA VAL A 130 11.48 -16.95 2.95
C VAL A 130 11.11 -17.51 1.57
N ILE A 131 10.50 -18.68 1.51
CA ILE A 131 10.00 -19.24 0.25
C ILE A 131 8.98 -18.31 -0.39
N ALA A 132 8.03 -17.79 0.40
CA ALA A 132 7.03 -16.85 -0.09
C ALA A 132 7.66 -15.54 -0.61
N LEU A 133 8.67 -15.00 0.08
CA LEU A 133 9.43 -13.83 -0.38
C LEU A 133 10.16 -14.09 -1.71
N VAL A 134 10.82 -15.22 -1.83
CA VAL A 134 11.49 -15.61 -3.09
C VAL A 134 10.48 -15.71 -4.23
N LEU A 135 9.35 -16.36 -4.00
CA LEU A 135 8.27 -16.46 -5.00
C LEU A 135 7.71 -15.07 -5.34
N ALA A 136 7.51 -14.20 -4.35
CA ALA A 136 7.05 -12.83 -4.59
C ALA A 136 8.03 -12.03 -5.46
N VAL A 137 9.33 -12.13 -5.19
CA VAL A 137 10.37 -11.51 -6.02
C VAL A 137 10.33 -12.06 -7.46
N VAL A 138 10.21 -13.38 -7.63
CA VAL A 138 10.09 -14.00 -8.96
C VAL A 138 8.86 -13.46 -9.70
N VAL A 139 7.71 -13.37 -9.03
CA VAL A 139 6.48 -12.81 -9.64
C VAL A 139 6.69 -11.35 -10.06
N VAL A 140 7.31 -10.51 -9.22
CA VAL A 140 7.62 -9.11 -9.56
C VAL A 140 8.55 -9.01 -10.76
N LEU A 141 9.59 -9.86 -10.83
CA LEU A 141 10.52 -9.90 -11.96
C LEU A 141 9.83 -10.33 -13.25
N LEU A 142 8.97 -11.36 -13.21
CA LEU A 142 8.18 -11.80 -14.35
C LEU A 142 7.20 -10.72 -14.82
N PHE A 143 6.56 -10.04 -13.86
CA PHE A 143 5.65 -8.94 -14.18
C PHE A 143 6.38 -7.76 -14.84
N ARG A 144 7.57 -7.42 -14.33
CA ARG A 144 8.42 -6.36 -14.88
C ARG A 144 8.81 -6.62 -16.34
N SER A 145 9.02 -7.89 -16.72
CA SER A 145 9.39 -8.28 -18.09
C SER A 145 8.19 -8.44 -19.02
N SER A 146 6.96 -8.30 -18.52
CA SER A 146 5.74 -8.44 -19.29
C SER A 146 5.25 -7.11 -19.86
N GLU A 147 4.38 -7.16 -20.89
CA GLU A 147 3.71 -5.97 -21.43
C GLU A 147 2.81 -5.25 -20.41
N TRP A 148 2.40 -5.97 -19.37
CA TRP A 148 1.59 -5.40 -18.28
C TRP A 148 2.35 -4.38 -17.43
N ALA A 149 3.68 -4.33 -17.53
CA ALA A 149 4.49 -3.33 -16.83
C ALA A 149 4.15 -1.89 -17.24
N HIS A 150 3.63 -1.68 -18.45
CA HIS A 150 3.21 -0.36 -18.94
C HIS A 150 2.01 0.24 -18.17
N PHE A 151 1.24 -0.60 -17.47
CA PHE A 151 0.12 -0.11 -16.63
C PHE A 151 0.58 0.45 -15.27
N ILE A 152 1.87 0.27 -14.94
CA ILE A 152 2.44 0.74 -13.66
C ILE A 152 3.47 1.82 -13.98
N SER A 153 3.18 3.05 -13.58
CA SER A 153 4.04 4.22 -13.77
C SER A 153 5.27 4.25 -12.86
N CYS A 154 5.57 3.18 -12.11
CA CYS A 154 6.71 3.13 -11.20
C CYS A 154 7.77 2.13 -11.65
N ASP A 155 9.06 2.46 -11.41
CA ASP A 155 10.16 1.56 -11.67
C ASP A 155 10.20 0.44 -10.60
N LEU A 156 9.92 -0.79 -11.03
CA LEU A 156 9.91 -1.98 -10.16
C LEU A 156 11.31 -2.54 -9.86
N ALA A 157 12.39 -1.80 -10.19
CA ALA A 157 13.75 -2.24 -9.89
C ALA A 157 14.02 -2.22 -8.39
N LEU A 158 14.36 -3.38 -7.81
CA LEU A 158 14.68 -3.50 -6.39
C LEU A 158 15.83 -2.58 -5.96
N SER A 159 16.82 -2.36 -6.82
CA SER A 159 17.97 -1.49 -6.54
C SER A 159 17.59 -0.02 -6.36
N LYS A 160 16.54 0.44 -7.03
CA LYS A 160 16.03 1.81 -6.90
C LYS A 160 15.05 1.97 -5.75
N ASN A 161 14.45 0.87 -5.28
CA ASN A 161 13.41 0.85 -4.25
C ASN A 161 13.88 0.22 -2.94
N MET A 162 15.11 0.53 -2.49
CA MET A 162 15.71 -0.06 -1.30
C MET A 162 14.83 0.09 -0.05
N VAL A 163 14.17 1.24 0.12
CA VAL A 163 13.25 1.49 1.25
C VAL A 163 12.09 0.51 1.23
N VAL A 164 11.49 0.27 0.05
CA VAL A 164 10.39 -0.68 -0.10
C VAL A 164 10.87 -2.11 0.18
N ALA A 165 12.07 -2.48 -0.29
CA ALA A 165 12.66 -3.79 -0.03
C ALA A 165 12.89 -4.01 1.48
N VAL A 166 13.45 -3.03 2.20
CA VAL A 166 13.67 -3.10 3.65
C VAL A 166 12.33 -3.19 4.40
N LEU A 167 11.33 -2.40 4.02
CA LEU A 167 9.99 -2.47 4.60
C LEU A 167 9.35 -3.85 4.37
N THR A 168 9.49 -4.42 3.18
CA THR A 168 8.96 -5.75 2.85
C THR A 168 9.61 -6.83 3.73
N VAL A 169 10.93 -6.78 3.90
CA VAL A 169 11.65 -7.69 4.81
C VAL A 169 11.20 -7.49 6.26
N GLY A 170 11.02 -6.23 6.70
CA GLY A 170 10.51 -5.90 8.03
C GLY A 170 9.12 -6.48 8.27
N ILE A 171 8.20 -6.31 7.33
CA ILE A 171 6.85 -6.90 7.38
C ILE A 171 6.94 -8.43 7.42
N ALA A 172 7.80 -9.05 6.61
CA ALA A 172 8.00 -10.49 6.59
C ALA A 172 8.52 -11.03 7.93
N LEU A 173 9.41 -10.31 8.60
CA LEU A 173 9.89 -10.66 9.96
C LEU A 173 8.75 -10.57 10.98
N VAL A 174 7.97 -9.50 10.96
CA VAL A 174 6.80 -9.36 11.85
C VAL A 174 5.79 -10.47 11.60
N MET A 175 5.50 -10.80 10.34
CA MET A 175 4.62 -11.90 9.97
C MET A 175 5.16 -13.24 10.48
N THR A 176 6.46 -13.51 10.35
CA THR A 176 7.11 -14.72 10.89
C THR A 176 6.93 -14.84 12.40
N LEU A 177 7.14 -13.74 13.13
CA LEU A 177 6.98 -13.70 14.58
C LEU A 177 5.52 -13.93 14.99
N MET A 178 4.59 -13.20 14.41
CA MET A 178 3.17 -13.33 14.75
C MET A 178 2.61 -14.71 14.34
N ALA A 179 2.96 -15.17 13.17
CA ALA A 179 2.51 -16.45 12.63
C ALA A 179 3.13 -17.65 13.37
N GLY A 180 4.38 -17.53 13.83
CA GLY A 180 5.11 -18.62 14.48
C GLY A 180 4.97 -18.62 16.00
N LEU A 181 5.04 -17.45 16.66
CA LEU A 181 5.14 -17.35 18.12
C LEU A 181 3.83 -17.72 18.82
N TYR A 182 2.70 -17.12 18.38
CA TYR A 182 1.40 -17.38 19.00
C TYR A 182 1.01 -18.88 18.93
N PRO A 183 1.05 -19.51 17.76
CA PRO A 183 0.80 -20.95 17.65
C PRO A 183 1.78 -21.82 18.44
N ALA A 184 3.06 -21.47 18.46
CA ALA A 184 4.08 -22.20 19.19
C ALA A 184 3.81 -22.15 20.71
N MET A 185 3.49 -20.97 21.21
CA MET A 185 3.13 -20.79 22.63
C MET A 185 1.89 -21.60 22.99
N TYR A 186 0.87 -21.60 22.14
CA TYR A 186 -0.36 -22.38 22.33
C TYR A 186 -0.07 -23.89 22.35
N ALA A 187 0.62 -24.41 21.32
CA ALA A 187 0.93 -25.82 21.21
C ALA A 187 1.83 -26.33 22.36
N THR A 188 2.73 -25.49 22.86
CA THR A 188 3.65 -25.85 23.96
C THR A 188 3.07 -25.64 25.36
N SER A 189 1.90 -25.02 25.51
CA SER A 189 1.26 -24.82 26.82
C SER A 189 0.59 -26.07 27.38
N PHE A 190 0.27 -27.06 26.54
CA PHE A 190 -0.42 -28.26 26.97
C PHE A 190 0.47 -29.20 27.80
N PRO A 191 -0.02 -29.72 28.97
CA PRO A 191 0.71 -30.70 29.75
C PRO A 191 0.74 -32.07 29.06
N PRO A 192 1.85 -32.83 29.16
CA PRO A 192 2.01 -34.13 28.52
C PRO A 192 0.94 -35.16 28.90
N ALA A 193 0.42 -35.09 30.12
CA ALA A 193 -0.58 -36.03 30.64
C ALA A 193 -1.89 -36.04 29.84
N LEU A 194 -2.29 -34.91 29.25
CA LEU A 194 -3.46 -34.81 28.38
C LEU A 194 -3.24 -35.45 26.98
N ALA A 195 -1.99 -35.59 26.58
CA ALA A 195 -1.62 -36.22 25.32
C ALA A 195 -1.92 -37.71 25.27
N ILE A 196 -1.86 -38.36 26.43
CA ILE A 196 -2.08 -39.82 26.57
C ILE A 196 -3.58 -40.16 26.51
N LYS A 197 -4.44 -39.27 26.98
CA LYS A 197 -5.90 -39.47 27.02
C LYS A 197 -6.63 -39.24 25.71
N GLY A 198 -5.95 -38.81 24.65
CA GLY A 198 -6.52 -38.69 23.28
C GLY A 198 -7.59 -37.61 23.10
N SER A 199 -7.96 -36.85 24.13
CA SER A 199 -8.99 -35.80 24.03
C SER A 199 -8.38 -34.46 23.69
N PHE A 200 -7.85 -34.34 22.46
CA PHE A 200 -7.38 -33.07 21.90
C PHE A 200 -8.50 -32.34 21.19
N GLY A 201 -9.38 -31.74 21.95
CA GLY A 201 -10.32 -30.76 21.41
C GLY A 201 -9.78 -29.34 21.58
N MET A 202 -9.85 -28.55 20.55
CA MET A 202 -9.68 -27.10 20.71
C MET A 202 -10.72 -26.61 21.74
N SER A 203 -10.29 -25.79 22.70
CA SER A 203 -11.20 -25.18 23.66
C SER A 203 -12.38 -24.52 22.91
N GLN A 204 -13.58 -24.54 23.54
CA GLN A 204 -14.77 -23.90 22.96
C GLN A 204 -14.49 -22.44 22.52
N LYS A 205 -13.72 -21.71 23.34
CA LYS A 205 -13.25 -20.36 23.04
C LYS A 205 -12.36 -20.30 21.79
N GLY A 206 -11.46 -21.27 21.61
CA GLY A 206 -10.60 -21.33 20.43
C GLY A 206 -11.36 -21.65 19.15
N LYS A 207 -12.38 -22.49 19.22
CA LYS A 207 -13.27 -22.76 18.08
C LYS A 207 -14.07 -21.52 17.68
N SER A 208 -14.65 -20.82 18.67
CA SER A 208 -15.39 -19.58 18.44
C SER A 208 -14.52 -18.49 17.79
N LEU A 209 -13.29 -18.30 18.28
CA LEU A 209 -12.34 -17.34 17.69
C LEU A 209 -12.03 -17.70 16.23
N ARG A 210 -11.78 -18.97 15.93
CA ARG A 210 -11.53 -19.43 14.57
C ARG A 210 -12.70 -19.12 13.64
N TYR A 211 -13.94 -19.42 14.04
CA TYR A 211 -15.12 -19.13 13.22
C TYR A 211 -15.33 -17.63 13.03
N ALA A 212 -15.09 -16.82 14.06
CA ALA A 212 -15.15 -15.38 13.95
C ALA A 212 -14.11 -14.82 12.96
N LEU A 213 -12.87 -15.31 12.98
CA LEU A 213 -11.82 -14.92 12.04
C LEU A 213 -12.14 -15.33 10.62
N ILE A 214 -12.68 -16.54 10.41
CA ILE A 214 -13.13 -17.00 9.09
C ILE A 214 -14.27 -16.11 8.58
N GLY A 215 -15.26 -15.83 9.44
CA GLY A 215 -16.38 -14.94 9.09
C GLY A 215 -15.92 -13.56 8.69
N LEU A 216 -15.00 -12.95 9.45
CA LEU A 216 -14.41 -11.65 9.14
C LEU A 216 -13.69 -11.66 7.78
N GLN A 217 -12.91 -12.72 7.50
CA GLN A 217 -12.23 -12.87 6.22
C GLN A 217 -13.21 -12.93 5.05
N PHE A 218 -14.33 -13.67 5.18
CA PHE A 218 -15.37 -13.71 4.14
C PHE A 218 -16.00 -12.34 3.93
N VAL A 219 -16.32 -11.61 5.01
CA VAL A 219 -16.90 -10.25 4.89
C VAL A 219 -15.96 -9.32 4.11
N ILE A 220 -14.66 -9.30 4.44
CA ILE A 220 -13.69 -8.46 3.74
C ILE A 220 -13.56 -8.89 2.27
N SER A 221 -13.48 -10.20 1.99
CA SER A 221 -13.36 -10.72 0.62
C SER A 221 -14.57 -10.37 -0.23
N ILE A 222 -15.78 -10.50 0.31
CA ILE A 222 -17.03 -10.14 -0.39
C ILE A 222 -17.07 -8.63 -0.65
N ALA A 223 -16.67 -7.80 0.32
CA ALA A 223 -16.57 -6.36 0.15
C ALA A 223 -15.63 -5.99 -1.01
N PHE A 224 -14.45 -6.62 -1.09
CA PHE A 224 -13.52 -6.39 -2.21
C PHE A 224 -14.11 -6.81 -3.57
N ILE A 225 -14.80 -7.94 -3.64
CA ILE A 225 -15.47 -8.38 -4.88
C ILE A 225 -16.52 -7.36 -5.31
N ILE A 226 -17.34 -6.89 -4.38
CA ILE A 226 -18.35 -5.86 -4.65
C ILE A 226 -17.68 -4.58 -5.16
N CYS A 227 -16.65 -4.08 -4.46
CA CYS A 227 -15.91 -2.90 -4.88
C CYS A 227 -15.31 -3.07 -6.29
N ALA A 228 -14.71 -4.22 -6.59
CA ALA A 228 -14.11 -4.50 -7.90
C ALA A 228 -15.17 -4.49 -9.03
N ILE A 229 -16.34 -5.07 -8.77
CA ILE A 229 -17.46 -5.06 -9.73
C ILE A 229 -17.96 -3.63 -9.99
N PHE A 230 -18.13 -2.83 -8.93
CA PHE A 230 -18.54 -1.43 -9.06
C PHE A 230 -17.51 -0.60 -9.83
N LEU A 231 -16.23 -0.73 -9.51
CA LEU A 231 -15.15 -0.03 -10.21
C LEU A 231 -15.10 -0.39 -11.68
N LYS A 232 -15.24 -1.69 -12.02
CA LYS A 232 -15.32 -2.14 -13.42
C LYS A 232 -16.53 -1.53 -14.13
N LYS A 233 -17.69 -1.52 -13.49
CA LYS A 233 -18.93 -0.95 -14.05
C LYS A 233 -18.80 0.56 -14.26
N GLN A 234 -18.23 1.27 -13.29
CA GLN A 234 -17.96 2.72 -13.38
C GLN A 234 -16.99 3.03 -14.52
N HIS A 235 -15.88 2.29 -14.61
CA HIS A 235 -14.91 2.44 -15.71
C HIS A 235 -15.57 2.21 -17.08
N SER A 236 -16.34 1.11 -17.22
CA SER A 236 -17.07 0.82 -18.47
C SER A 236 -18.07 1.92 -18.81
N TYR A 237 -18.77 2.48 -17.83
CA TYR A 237 -19.68 3.59 -18.04
C TYR A 237 -18.94 4.84 -18.55
N MET A 238 -17.81 5.19 -17.93
CA MET A 238 -17.00 6.34 -18.35
C MET A 238 -16.45 6.19 -19.77
N MET A 239 -15.98 4.99 -20.14
CA MET A 239 -15.46 4.72 -21.48
C MET A 239 -16.54 4.75 -22.57
N ASN A 240 -17.78 4.36 -22.24
CA ASN A 240 -18.89 4.34 -23.19
C ASN A 240 -19.80 5.57 -23.08
N TYR A 241 -19.43 6.53 -22.24
CA TYR A 241 -20.19 7.78 -22.11
C TYR A 241 -20.13 8.58 -23.40
N ASP A 242 -21.29 8.95 -23.92
CA ASP A 242 -21.41 9.81 -25.09
C ASP A 242 -21.10 11.27 -24.70
N MET A 243 -19.97 11.77 -25.14
CA MET A 243 -19.54 13.15 -24.90
C MET A 243 -20.08 14.14 -25.95
N GLY A 244 -20.96 13.68 -26.86
CA GLY A 244 -21.59 14.53 -27.88
C GLY A 244 -20.66 14.92 -29.04
N PHE A 245 -19.50 14.29 -29.17
CA PHE A 245 -18.61 14.42 -30.33
C PHE A 245 -18.20 13.04 -30.86
N ASP A 246 -18.00 12.96 -32.16
CA ASP A 246 -17.64 11.73 -32.85
C ASP A 246 -16.20 11.32 -32.48
N LYS A 247 -16.02 10.10 -31.98
CA LYS A 247 -14.71 9.56 -31.56
C LYS A 247 -13.95 8.88 -32.70
N GLU A 248 -14.57 8.78 -33.88
CA GLU A 248 -14.03 8.07 -35.05
C GLU A 248 -13.39 9.04 -36.07
N CYS A 249 -12.56 10.02 -35.62
CA CYS A 249 -11.73 10.84 -36.50
C CYS A 249 -10.27 10.41 -36.41
#